data_693095a9b20eadf802e8fc9d07c67cc7
#
_entry.id   693095a9b20eadf802e8fc9d07c67cc7
#
_cell.length_a   1.000
_cell.length_b   1.000
_cell.length_c   1.000
_cell.angle_alpha   90.00
_cell.angle_beta   90.00
_cell.angle_gamma   90.00
#
_symmetry.space_group_name_H-M   'P 1'
#
loop_
_entity.id
_entity.type
_entity.pdbx_description
1 polymer ?
#
loop_
_entity_poly.entity_id
_entity_poly.type
_entity_poly.pdbx_seq_one_letter_code
_entity_poly.pdbx_strand_id
1 'polypeptide(L)'
;MSTTSSFQSNADGTRITTYTWAETPGQPVGVVQISHGLAEHGERYDRFARALNAAGFIVHAVDHRGHGRTAGDNLGDFGSAGFSGLIADVAQFGALLRAQHGPQLPLFLFGHSMGSFAAQAAIIDHSSTWSGVILSGSTALDLFAAAMANAPADAPAGLAAFNAGFEHRTGYEWLSRDAAEVDAYVADPWCGWDVPPDVIPSLFAPAPRLADPAQLARIRSDLPILIASGDADPLAAGGVLLEQLGQRYRDAGVADVAVKLYPAARHEILNETNRDEVTGDVAAWLRAHTGLA
;
A
#
# COMPACT_ATOMS: atom_id res chain seq x y z
N MET A 1 -8.18 -13.80 15.54
CA MET A 1 -9.19 -13.08 14.70
C MET A 1 -8.94 -11.59 14.83
N SER A 2 -9.25 -10.80 13.80
CA SER A 2 -9.18 -9.34 13.91
C SER A 2 -10.25 -8.80 14.85
N THR A 3 -9.96 -7.68 15.50
CA THR A 3 -10.96 -6.83 16.16
C THR A 3 -11.20 -5.59 15.33
N THR A 4 -12.42 -5.10 15.27
CA THR A 4 -12.81 -3.93 14.49
C THR A 4 -13.06 -2.73 15.40
N SER A 5 -12.56 -1.55 14.99
CA SER A 5 -12.77 -0.27 15.65
C SER A 5 -12.90 0.84 14.60
N SER A 6 -12.79 2.09 14.99
CA SER A 6 -12.77 3.23 14.05
C SER A 6 -12.18 4.48 14.68
N PHE A 7 -11.75 5.42 13.84
CA PHE A 7 -11.46 6.80 14.24
C PHE A 7 -12.15 7.79 13.29
N GLN A 8 -12.28 9.04 13.72
CA GLN A 8 -12.77 10.11 12.84
C GLN A 8 -11.59 10.80 12.16
N SER A 9 -11.67 10.92 10.85
CA SER A 9 -10.69 11.66 10.05
C SER A 9 -10.68 13.14 10.44
N ASN A 10 -9.50 13.67 10.67
CA ASN A 10 -9.31 15.11 10.91
C ASN A 10 -9.55 15.95 9.65
N ALA A 11 -9.55 15.34 8.46
CA ALA A 11 -9.71 16.05 7.20
C ALA A 11 -11.16 16.53 6.99
N ASP A 12 -12.15 15.70 7.32
CA ASP A 12 -13.56 16.01 7.05
C ASP A 12 -14.56 15.30 7.99
N GLY A 13 -14.07 14.62 9.05
CA GLY A 13 -14.90 13.89 10.00
C GLY A 13 -15.37 12.53 9.53
N THR A 14 -14.93 12.04 8.36
CA THR A 14 -15.25 10.69 7.88
C THR A 14 -14.85 9.63 8.91
N ARG A 15 -15.74 8.69 9.19
CA ARG A 15 -15.46 7.60 10.12
C ARG A 15 -14.69 6.49 9.40
N ILE A 16 -13.42 6.33 9.75
CA ILE A 16 -12.51 5.34 9.15
C ILE A 16 -12.54 4.06 9.99
N THR A 17 -12.94 2.95 9.39
CA THR A 17 -12.94 1.62 10.02
C THR A 17 -11.51 1.09 10.11
N THR A 18 -11.19 0.45 11.23
CA THR A 18 -9.87 -0.14 11.49
C THR A 18 -9.98 -1.59 11.94
N TYR A 19 -8.95 -2.37 11.63
CA TYR A 19 -8.79 -3.76 12.04
C TYR A 19 -7.50 -3.92 12.82
N THR A 20 -7.53 -4.80 13.82
CA THR A 20 -6.36 -5.11 14.64
C THR A 20 -6.20 -6.61 14.79
N TRP A 21 -5.01 -7.12 14.49
CA TRP A 21 -4.54 -8.47 14.80
C TRP A 21 -3.40 -8.32 15.81
N ALA A 22 -3.66 -8.74 17.07
CA ALA A 22 -2.74 -8.51 18.20
C ALA A 22 -2.23 -9.79 18.86
N GLU A 23 -2.57 -10.96 18.33
CA GLU A 23 -2.21 -12.24 18.91
C GLU A 23 -0.76 -12.62 18.56
N THR A 24 0.22 -12.16 19.36
CA THR A 24 1.64 -12.48 19.17
C THR A 24 2.09 -13.59 20.14
N PRO A 25 3.11 -14.41 19.79
CA PRO A 25 3.59 -15.51 20.64
C PRO A 25 4.24 -15.05 21.96
N GLY A 26 4.54 -13.78 22.11
CA GLY A 26 5.20 -13.20 23.29
C GLY A 26 5.03 -11.69 23.29
N GLN A 27 6.00 -10.99 23.91
CA GLN A 27 5.99 -9.52 23.82
C GLN A 27 6.15 -9.09 22.35
N PRO A 28 5.33 -8.14 21.87
CA PRO A 28 5.43 -7.66 20.50
C PRO A 28 6.81 -7.05 20.22
N VAL A 29 7.35 -7.35 19.03
CA VAL A 29 8.63 -6.79 18.55
C VAL A 29 8.44 -5.56 17.66
N GLY A 30 7.22 -5.24 17.28
CA GLY A 30 6.88 -4.09 16.47
C GLY A 30 5.39 -4.05 16.11
N VAL A 31 5.01 -2.99 15.43
CA VAL A 31 3.65 -2.73 14.94
C VAL A 31 3.73 -2.50 13.44
N VAL A 32 2.79 -3.04 12.68
CA VAL A 32 2.65 -2.79 11.23
C VAL A 32 1.30 -2.15 10.95
N GLN A 33 1.33 -0.97 10.35
CA GLN A 33 0.18 -0.29 9.77
C GLN A 33 0.05 -0.66 8.31
N ILE A 34 -1.10 -1.17 7.88
CA ILE A 34 -1.39 -1.51 6.49
C ILE A 34 -2.30 -0.45 5.86
N SER A 35 -1.91 0.02 4.67
CA SER A 35 -2.65 0.92 3.78
C SER A 35 -2.90 0.15 2.48
N HIS A 36 -4.13 -0.28 2.24
CA HIS A 36 -4.53 -1.14 1.14
C HIS A 36 -4.67 -0.41 -0.22
N GLY A 37 -4.87 -1.17 -1.30
CA GLY A 37 -5.01 -0.67 -2.67
C GLY A 37 -6.40 -0.14 -3.02
N LEU A 38 -6.56 0.28 -4.28
CA LEU A 38 -7.85 0.71 -4.82
C LEU A 38 -8.76 -0.51 -5.06
N ALA A 39 -10.04 -0.35 -4.78
CA ALA A 39 -11.07 -1.36 -4.97
C ALA A 39 -10.77 -2.70 -4.26
N GLU A 40 -10.27 -2.59 -3.05
CA GLU A 40 -10.09 -3.68 -2.09
C GLU A 40 -10.36 -3.17 -0.66
N HIS A 41 -10.05 -3.95 0.39
CA HIS A 41 -10.30 -3.56 1.79
C HIS A 41 -9.32 -4.22 2.78
N GLY A 42 -9.31 -3.72 4.01
CA GLY A 42 -8.32 -4.12 5.02
C GLY A 42 -8.39 -5.59 5.47
N GLU A 43 -9.57 -6.23 5.45
CA GLU A 43 -9.70 -7.63 5.87
C GLU A 43 -9.04 -8.64 4.91
N ARG A 44 -8.77 -8.25 3.65
CA ARG A 44 -8.02 -9.10 2.71
C ARG A 44 -6.60 -9.41 3.18
N TYR A 45 -6.08 -8.63 4.11
CA TYR A 45 -4.74 -8.82 4.69
C TYR A 45 -4.72 -9.81 5.86
N ASP A 46 -5.82 -10.49 6.22
CA ASP A 46 -5.89 -11.42 7.37
C ASP A 46 -4.79 -12.49 7.35
N ARG A 47 -4.55 -13.15 6.21
CA ARG A 47 -3.48 -14.15 6.05
C ARG A 47 -2.09 -13.56 6.35
N PHE A 48 -1.78 -12.43 5.74
CA PHE A 48 -0.52 -11.72 5.94
C PHE A 48 -0.38 -11.22 7.38
N ALA A 49 -1.42 -10.63 7.94
CA ALA A 49 -1.43 -10.14 9.32
C ALA A 49 -1.18 -11.26 10.33
N ARG A 50 -1.80 -12.44 10.15
CA ARG A 50 -1.54 -13.61 10.99
C ARG A 50 -0.11 -14.12 10.87
N ALA A 51 0.47 -14.11 9.68
CA ALA A 51 1.87 -14.48 9.49
C ALA A 51 2.81 -13.51 10.22
N LEU A 52 2.52 -12.20 10.16
CA LEU A 52 3.25 -11.18 10.91
C LEU A 52 3.02 -11.31 12.43
N ASN A 53 1.81 -11.66 12.89
CA ASN A 53 1.59 -11.98 14.31
C ASN A 53 2.47 -13.15 14.77
N ALA A 54 2.54 -14.24 14.00
CA ALA A 54 3.43 -15.36 14.29
C ALA A 54 4.92 -14.94 14.33
N ALA A 55 5.27 -13.89 13.56
CA ALA A 55 6.58 -13.26 13.57
C ALA A 55 6.78 -12.25 14.73
N GLY A 56 5.76 -12.01 15.57
CA GLY A 56 5.83 -11.13 16.74
C GLY A 56 5.35 -9.70 16.52
N PHE A 57 4.78 -9.36 15.36
CA PHE A 57 4.27 -8.02 15.10
C PHE A 57 2.77 -7.91 15.38
N ILE A 58 2.34 -6.83 16.01
CA ILE A 58 0.93 -6.40 16.02
C ILE A 58 0.64 -5.78 14.64
N VAL A 59 -0.52 -6.10 14.07
CA VAL A 59 -0.90 -5.58 12.76
C VAL A 59 -2.18 -4.78 12.86
N HIS A 60 -2.20 -3.63 12.22
CA HIS A 60 -3.37 -2.78 12.07
C HIS A 60 -3.59 -2.46 10.60
N ALA A 61 -4.85 -2.49 10.16
CA ALA A 61 -5.26 -2.04 8.84
C ALA A 61 -6.43 -1.08 8.94
N VAL A 62 -6.69 -0.34 7.89
CA VAL A 62 -7.90 0.48 7.74
C VAL A 62 -8.73 -0.04 6.57
N ASP A 63 -10.01 0.30 6.52
CA ASP A 63 -10.67 0.50 5.24
C ASP A 63 -10.58 1.98 4.91
N HIS A 64 -9.90 2.30 3.81
CA HIS A 64 -9.78 3.69 3.37
C HIS A 64 -11.15 4.28 3.05
N ARG A 65 -11.24 5.62 3.03
CA ARG A 65 -12.42 6.32 2.53
C ARG A 65 -12.81 5.80 1.14
N GLY A 66 -14.10 5.60 0.91
CA GLY A 66 -14.62 5.00 -0.32
C GLY A 66 -14.42 3.48 -0.44
N HIS A 67 -13.98 2.79 0.62
CA HIS A 67 -13.68 1.36 0.60
C HIS A 67 -14.29 0.61 1.79
N GLY A 68 -14.58 -0.67 1.57
CA GLY A 68 -15.01 -1.62 2.59
C GLY A 68 -16.09 -1.08 3.53
N ARG A 69 -15.95 -1.31 4.84
CA ARG A 69 -16.90 -0.86 5.87
C ARG A 69 -16.91 0.65 6.08
N THR A 70 -15.83 1.35 5.72
CA THR A 70 -15.79 2.83 5.76
C THR A 70 -16.76 3.43 4.75
N ALA A 71 -16.83 2.88 3.55
CA ALA A 71 -17.75 3.32 2.50
C ALA A 71 -19.19 2.83 2.72
N GLY A 72 -19.37 1.64 3.29
CA GLY A 72 -20.67 0.98 3.32
C GLY A 72 -21.20 0.77 1.89
N ASP A 73 -22.35 1.37 1.59
CA ASP A 73 -22.97 1.29 0.25
C ASP A 73 -22.38 2.30 -0.77
N ASN A 74 -21.49 3.19 -0.34
CA ASN A 74 -20.93 4.26 -1.18
C ASN A 74 -19.50 3.96 -1.65
N LEU A 75 -19.27 2.77 -2.21
CA LEU A 75 -17.96 2.39 -2.75
C LEU A 75 -17.48 3.39 -3.81
N GLY A 76 -16.21 3.80 -3.70
CA GLY A 76 -15.61 4.80 -4.59
C GLY A 76 -15.82 6.25 -4.17
N ASP A 77 -16.63 6.54 -3.15
CA ASP A 77 -16.79 7.91 -2.63
C ASP A 77 -15.68 8.23 -1.61
N PHE A 78 -14.68 8.99 -2.06
CA PHE A 78 -13.58 9.45 -1.20
C PHE A 78 -13.96 10.65 -0.30
N GLY A 79 -15.22 11.08 -0.31
CA GLY A 79 -15.70 12.24 0.44
C GLY A 79 -15.14 13.58 -0.04
N SER A 80 -15.44 14.65 0.68
CA SER A 80 -15.05 16.01 0.28
C SER A 80 -13.54 16.26 0.30
N ALA A 81 -12.79 15.50 1.12
CA ALA A 81 -11.34 15.62 1.21
C ALA A 81 -10.58 14.79 0.15
N GLY A 82 -11.27 13.91 -0.60
CA GLY A 82 -10.72 13.14 -1.70
C GLY A 82 -9.49 12.31 -1.33
N PHE A 83 -8.60 12.09 -2.31
CA PHE A 83 -7.35 11.34 -2.09
C PHE A 83 -6.38 12.05 -1.13
N SER A 84 -6.40 13.39 -1.08
CA SER A 84 -5.62 14.15 -0.10
C SER A 84 -6.06 13.84 1.35
N GLY A 85 -7.37 13.64 1.56
CA GLY A 85 -7.90 13.18 2.83
C GLY A 85 -7.43 11.76 3.19
N LEU A 86 -7.35 10.84 2.21
CA LEU A 86 -6.81 9.49 2.42
C LEU A 86 -5.35 9.55 2.86
N ILE A 87 -4.52 10.39 2.22
CA ILE A 87 -3.11 10.59 2.62
C ILE A 87 -3.03 11.11 4.07
N ALA A 88 -3.89 12.06 4.43
CA ALA A 88 -3.96 12.59 5.79
C ALA A 88 -4.41 11.51 6.80
N ASP A 89 -5.35 10.63 6.42
CA ASP A 89 -5.82 9.52 7.26
C ASP A 89 -4.71 8.49 7.52
N VAL A 90 -3.85 8.21 6.53
CA VAL A 90 -2.67 7.34 6.71
C VAL A 90 -1.74 7.92 7.77
N ALA A 91 -1.45 9.22 7.71
CA ALA A 91 -0.60 9.90 8.69
C ALA A 91 -1.26 9.98 10.08
N GLN A 92 -2.55 10.32 10.13
CA GLN A 92 -3.33 10.36 11.37
C GLN A 92 -3.36 9.01 12.05
N PHE A 93 -3.63 7.93 11.30
CA PHE A 93 -3.66 6.58 11.87
C PHE A 93 -2.29 6.17 12.41
N GLY A 94 -1.20 6.48 11.70
CA GLY A 94 0.16 6.27 12.19
C GLY A 94 0.42 6.99 13.52
N ALA A 95 -0.01 8.24 13.64
CA ALA A 95 0.10 9.00 14.88
C ALA A 95 -0.73 8.39 16.04
N LEU A 96 -1.94 7.92 15.75
CA LEU A 96 -2.78 7.22 16.74
C LEU A 96 -2.13 5.92 17.21
N LEU A 97 -1.57 5.12 16.29
CA LEU A 97 -0.86 3.89 16.63
C LEU A 97 0.42 4.18 17.43
N ARG A 98 1.15 5.23 17.08
CA ARG A 98 2.32 5.68 17.85
C ARG A 98 1.95 6.09 19.28
N ALA A 99 0.82 6.78 19.46
CA ALA A 99 0.31 7.13 20.78
C ALA A 99 -0.16 5.91 21.57
N GLN A 100 -0.78 4.94 20.90
CA GLN A 100 -1.31 3.71 21.51
C GLN A 100 -0.19 2.77 21.98
N HIS A 101 0.84 2.56 21.15
CA HIS A 101 1.89 1.55 21.40
C HIS A 101 3.17 2.14 22.02
N GLY A 102 3.27 3.47 22.06
CA GLY A 102 4.42 4.17 22.63
C GLY A 102 5.61 4.30 21.65
N PRO A 103 6.59 5.15 22.01
CA PRO A 103 7.71 5.46 21.12
C PRO A 103 8.76 4.33 21.02
N GLN A 104 8.80 3.41 21.98
CA GLN A 104 9.80 2.35 22.04
C GLN A 104 9.49 1.16 21.13
N LEU A 105 8.21 0.92 20.82
CA LEU A 105 7.83 -0.16 19.93
C LEU A 105 7.90 0.31 18.46
N PRO A 106 8.76 -0.28 17.61
CA PRO A 106 8.87 0.14 16.21
C PRO A 106 7.54 0.05 15.49
N LEU A 107 7.18 1.11 14.75
CA LEU A 107 5.99 1.17 13.92
C LEU A 107 6.40 1.23 12.45
N PHE A 108 5.92 0.30 11.64
CA PHE A 108 6.19 0.22 10.22
C PHE A 108 4.93 0.55 9.41
N LEU A 109 5.11 1.15 8.24
CA LEU A 109 4.04 1.37 7.27
C LEU A 109 4.20 0.41 6.09
N PHE A 110 3.18 -0.38 5.82
CA PHE A 110 3.05 -1.18 4.61
C PHE A 110 1.97 -0.56 3.73
N GLY A 111 2.33 -0.04 2.57
CA GLY A 111 1.39 0.49 1.58
C GLY A 111 1.37 -0.38 0.33
N HIS A 112 0.18 -0.76 -0.14
CA HIS A 112 0.01 -1.51 -1.39
C HIS A 112 -0.71 -0.66 -2.43
N SER A 113 -0.22 -0.64 -3.68
CA SER A 113 -0.87 0.02 -4.81
C SER A 113 -1.25 1.47 -4.48
N MET A 114 -2.51 1.89 -4.58
CA MET A 114 -3.02 3.19 -4.12
C MET A 114 -2.52 3.55 -2.71
N GLY A 115 -2.55 2.59 -1.79
CA GLY A 115 -2.04 2.77 -0.42
C GLY A 115 -0.53 3.04 -0.39
N SER A 116 0.23 2.54 -1.36
CA SER A 116 1.65 2.88 -1.50
C SER A 116 1.87 4.31 -1.99
N PHE A 117 0.99 4.82 -2.86
CA PHE A 117 1.05 6.22 -3.30
C PHE A 117 0.74 7.16 -2.13
N ALA A 118 -0.26 6.80 -1.32
CA ALA A 118 -0.54 7.53 -0.09
C ALA A 118 0.62 7.48 0.90
N ALA A 119 1.28 6.32 1.05
CA ALA A 119 2.45 6.16 1.89
C ALA A 119 3.63 7.03 1.41
N GLN A 120 3.94 7.02 0.08
CA GLN A 120 4.95 7.90 -0.50
C GLN A 120 4.70 9.38 -0.15
N ALA A 121 3.44 9.84 -0.26
CA ALA A 121 3.08 11.22 0.06
C ALA A 121 3.17 11.52 1.57
N ALA A 122 2.70 10.59 2.40
CA ALA A 122 2.69 10.76 3.86
C ALA A 122 4.10 10.83 4.46
N ILE A 123 5.06 10.04 3.96
CA ILE A 123 6.44 10.05 4.50
C ILE A 123 7.20 11.34 4.21
N ILE A 124 6.80 12.14 3.23
CA ILE A 124 7.41 13.46 2.98
C ILE A 124 7.22 14.37 4.20
N ASP A 125 6.03 14.39 4.78
CA ASP A 125 5.69 15.28 5.89
C ASP A 125 5.83 14.63 7.27
N HIS A 126 5.71 13.29 7.33
CA HIS A 126 5.54 12.55 8.57
C HIS A 126 6.53 11.38 8.72
N SER A 127 7.70 11.43 8.06
CA SER A 127 8.69 10.34 8.07
C SER A 127 9.12 9.89 9.48
N SER A 128 9.07 10.76 10.48
CA SER A 128 9.38 10.45 11.87
C SER A 128 8.35 9.54 12.57
N THR A 129 7.16 9.37 11.99
CA THR A 129 6.10 8.51 12.55
C THR A 129 6.48 7.03 12.48
N TRP A 130 7.15 6.62 11.41
CA TRP A 130 7.45 5.22 11.15
C TRP A 130 8.95 4.90 11.30
N SER A 131 9.22 3.68 11.74
CA SER A 131 10.58 3.13 11.86
C SER A 131 11.09 2.56 10.53
N GLY A 132 10.20 2.30 9.59
CA GLY A 132 10.50 1.86 8.23
C GLY A 132 9.22 1.80 7.39
N VAL A 133 9.37 1.77 6.06
CA VAL A 133 8.25 1.79 5.11
C VAL A 133 8.44 0.72 4.04
N ILE A 134 7.35 0.02 3.72
CA ILE A 134 7.29 -0.95 2.63
C ILE A 134 6.28 -0.46 1.60
N LEU A 135 6.72 -0.33 0.35
CA LEU A 135 5.92 0.08 -0.79
C LEU A 135 5.74 -1.13 -1.70
N SER A 136 4.57 -1.77 -1.64
CA SER A 136 4.21 -2.97 -2.41
C SER A 136 3.38 -2.60 -3.63
N GLY A 137 3.64 -3.20 -4.79
CA GLY A 137 2.89 -2.89 -6.01
C GLY A 137 2.91 -1.40 -6.35
N SER A 138 4.05 -0.76 -6.13
CA SER A 138 4.22 0.70 -6.22
C SER A 138 4.79 1.12 -7.57
N THR A 139 4.99 2.43 -7.75
CA THR A 139 5.55 2.98 -8.99
C THR A 139 6.15 4.37 -8.78
N ALA A 140 6.97 4.84 -9.72
CA ALA A 140 7.27 6.26 -9.89
C ALA A 140 6.06 6.95 -10.53
N LEU A 141 5.20 7.53 -9.68
CA LEU A 141 3.82 7.89 -10.02
C LEU A 141 3.68 8.89 -11.17
N ASP A 142 4.60 9.85 -11.28
CA ASP A 142 4.63 10.83 -12.37
C ASP A 142 4.97 10.20 -13.73
N LEU A 143 5.94 9.27 -13.74
CA LEU A 143 6.33 8.55 -14.96
C LEU A 143 5.21 7.60 -15.39
N PHE A 144 4.58 6.93 -14.43
CA PHE A 144 3.43 6.07 -14.70
C PHE A 144 2.23 6.88 -15.21
N ALA A 145 1.91 8.03 -14.60
CA ALA A 145 0.86 8.94 -15.08
C ALA A 145 1.13 9.41 -16.51
N ALA A 146 2.38 9.76 -16.83
CA ALA A 146 2.77 10.16 -18.17
C ALA A 146 2.60 9.01 -19.19
N ALA A 147 2.93 7.78 -18.81
CA ALA A 147 2.71 6.61 -19.66
C ALA A 147 1.21 6.37 -19.91
N MET A 148 0.38 6.47 -18.88
CA MET A 148 -1.09 6.35 -18.99
C MET A 148 -1.69 7.44 -19.89
N ALA A 149 -1.22 8.69 -19.77
CA ALA A 149 -1.68 9.79 -20.61
C ALA A 149 -1.33 9.64 -22.10
N ASN A 150 -0.31 8.85 -22.42
CA ASN A 150 0.11 8.55 -23.79
C ASN A 150 -0.47 7.23 -24.33
N ALA A 151 -1.34 6.56 -23.56
CA ALA A 151 -2.01 5.34 -24.03
C ALA A 151 -2.92 5.66 -25.25
N PRO A 152 -3.11 4.69 -26.17
CA PRO A 152 -4.04 4.84 -27.28
C PRO A 152 -5.46 5.23 -26.80
N ALA A 153 -6.17 6.05 -27.59
CA ALA A 153 -7.49 6.53 -27.21
C ALA A 153 -8.57 5.41 -27.11
N ASP A 154 -8.32 4.26 -27.71
CA ASP A 154 -9.14 3.05 -27.66
C ASP A 154 -8.68 2.04 -26.61
N ALA A 155 -7.65 2.37 -25.80
CA ALA A 155 -7.21 1.52 -24.71
C ALA A 155 -8.31 1.38 -23.65
N PRO A 156 -8.42 0.19 -22.99
CA PRO A 156 -9.34 0.02 -21.88
C PRO A 156 -9.10 1.07 -20.79
N ALA A 157 -10.17 1.55 -20.15
CA ALA A 157 -10.09 2.52 -19.07
C ALA A 157 -10.22 1.83 -17.69
N GLY A 158 -9.87 2.56 -16.63
CA GLY A 158 -9.99 2.06 -15.27
C GLY A 158 -9.05 0.90 -14.97
N LEU A 159 -9.46 0.01 -14.07
CA LEU A 159 -8.67 -1.17 -13.68
C LEU A 159 -8.50 -2.19 -14.82
N ALA A 160 -9.43 -2.19 -15.78
CA ALA A 160 -9.35 -3.08 -16.95
C ALA A 160 -8.12 -2.78 -17.84
N ALA A 161 -7.59 -1.56 -17.81
CA ALA A 161 -6.38 -1.19 -18.55
C ALA A 161 -5.17 -2.04 -18.12
N PHE A 162 -5.09 -2.42 -16.85
CA PHE A 162 -3.98 -3.20 -16.32
C PHE A 162 -4.00 -4.66 -16.77
N ASN A 163 -5.17 -5.17 -17.22
CA ASN A 163 -5.30 -6.55 -17.69
C ASN A 163 -4.96 -6.76 -19.18
N ALA A 164 -4.63 -5.71 -19.93
CA ALA A 164 -4.45 -5.77 -21.38
C ALA A 164 -3.35 -6.77 -21.84
N GLY A 165 -2.36 -7.04 -20.99
CA GLY A 165 -1.25 -7.97 -21.31
C GLY A 165 -1.44 -9.38 -20.76
N PHE A 166 -2.59 -9.71 -20.17
CA PHE A 166 -2.86 -10.99 -19.49
C PHE A 166 -4.04 -11.74 -20.13
N GLU A 167 -4.32 -12.93 -19.62
CA GLU A 167 -5.51 -13.69 -19.98
C GLU A 167 -6.78 -12.89 -19.65
N HIS A 168 -7.87 -13.13 -20.36
CA HIS A 168 -9.14 -12.42 -20.18
C HIS A 168 -10.23 -13.36 -19.62
N ARG A 169 -9.94 -14.07 -18.53
CA ARG A 169 -10.90 -14.95 -17.86
C ARG A 169 -11.85 -14.15 -16.97
N THR A 170 -11.32 -13.22 -16.19
CA THR A 170 -12.08 -12.38 -15.26
C THR A 170 -11.88 -10.88 -15.49
N GLY A 171 -10.77 -10.49 -16.14
CA GLY A 171 -10.33 -9.09 -16.27
C GLY A 171 -9.46 -8.60 -15.11
N TYR A 172 -9.14 -9.47 -14.17
CA TYR A 172 -8.31 -9.16 -12.99
C TYR A 172 -7.06 -10.05 -12.87
N GLU A 173 -6.70 -10.74 -13.94
CA GLU A 173 -5.53 -11.62 -13.98
C GLU A 173 -4.22 -10.87 -13.69
N TRP A 174 -4.17 -9.57 -13.97
CA TRP A 174 -3.04 -8.71 -13.64
C TRP A 174 -2.71 -8.65 -12.13
N LEU A 175 -3.65 -9.03 -11.26
CA LEU A 175 -3.44 -9.04 -9.81
C LEU A 175 -2.51 -10.18 -9.36
N SER A 176 -2.74 -11.41 -9.86
CA SER A 176 -2.00 -12.58 -9.41
C SER A 176 -2.02 -13.70 -10.45
N ARG A 177 -0.97 -14.55 -10.43
CA ARG A 177 -0.94 -15.85 -11.15
C ARG A 177 -1.80 -16.92 -10.47
N ASP A 178 -2.13 -16.75 -9.19
CA ASP A 178 -3.00 -17.67 -8.47
C ASP A 178 -4.46 -17.39 -8.82
N ALA A 179 -5.03 -18.27 -9.68
CA ALA A 179 -6.40 -18.12 -10.13
C ALA A 179 -7.42 -18.14 -8.99
N ALA A 180 -7.14 -18.85 -7.89
CA ALA A 180 -8.05 -18.89 -6.74
C ALA A 180 -8.09 -17.55 -5.99
N GLU A 181 -6.96 -16.83 -5.90
CA GLU A 181 -6.89 -15.48 -5.31
C GLU A 181 -7.63 -14.46 -6.20
N VAL A 182 -7.49 -14.57 -7.54
CA VAL A 182 -8.25 -13.73 -8.48
C VAL A 182 -9.75 -14.01 -8.37
N ASP A 183 -10.15 -15.27 -8.28
CA ASP A 183 -11.56 -15.66 -8.11
C ASP A 183 -12.13 -15.15 -6.78
N ALA A 184 -11.35 -15.21 -5.70
CA ALA A 184 -11.74 -14.67 -4.41
C ALA A 184 -11.91 -13.13 -4.45
N TYR A 185 -11.03 -12.41 -5.17
CA TYR A 185 -11.18 -10.98 -5.40
C TYR A 185 -12.46 -10.64 -6.16
N VAL A 186 -12.76 -11.36 -7.24
CA VAL A 186 -13.96 -11.14 -8.07
C VAL A 186 -15.25 -11.48 -7.30
N ALA A 187 -15.21 -12.47 -6.42
CA ALA A 187 -16.36 -12.88 -5.62
C ALA A 187 -16.64 -11.96 -4.42
N ASP A 188 -15.70 -11.13 -4.04
CA ASP A 188 -15.84 -10.22 -2.90
C ASP A 188 -16.59 -8.94 -3.30
N PRO A 189 -17.76 -8.64 -2.70
CA PRO A 189 -18.56 -7.46 -3.07
C PRO A 189 -17.88 -6.11 -2.75
N TRP A 190 -16.83 -6.11 -1.94
CA TRP A 190 -16.03 -4.92 -1.62
C TRP A 190 -14.78 -4.78 -2.49
N CYS A 191 -14.58 -5.70 -3.45
CA CYS A 191 -13.46 -5.70 -4.38
C CYS A 191 -13.93 -5.49 -5.82
N GLY A 192 -13.07 -4.94 -6.67
CA GLY A 192 -13.29 -4.88 -8.11
C GLY A 192 -14.53 -4.10 -8.57
N TRP A 193 -15.09 -3.26 -7.72
CA TRP A 193 -16.25 -2.42 -8.06
C TRP A 193 -15.90 -1.37 -9.12
N ASP A 194 -16.91 -0.87 -9.82
CA ASP A 194 -16.77 0.15 -10.86
C ASP A 194 -16.21 1.45 -10.28
N VAL A 195 -14.96 1.76 -10.62
CA VAL A 195 -14.26 2.94 -10.11
C VAL A 195 -14.83 4.19 -10.77
N PRO A 196 -15.33 5.19 -10.01
CA PRO A 196 -15.78 6.44 -10.57
C PRO A 196 -14.69 7.10 -11.44
N PRO A 197 -15.07 7.77 -12.56
CA PRO A 197 -14.11 8.27 -13.55
C PRO A 197 -13.10 9.30 -13.02
N ASP A 198 -13.44 9.99 -11.95
CA ASP A 198 -12.60 11.01 -11.30
C ASP A 198 -11.64 10.45 -10.26
N VAL A 199 -11.84 9.22 -9.81
CA VAL A 199 -11.01 8.61 -8.76
C VAL A 199 -9.59 8.36 -9.27
N ILE A 200 -9.41 7.62 -10.37
CA ILE A 200 -8.07 7.30 -10.88
C ILE A 200 -7.26 8.57 -11.18
N PRO A 201 -7.79 9.59 -11.88
CA PRO A 201 -7.07 10.85 -12.04
C PRO A 201 -6.69 11.51 -10.71
N SER A 202 -7.54 11.42 -9.69
CA SER A 202 -7.26 11.99 -8.37
C SER A 202 -6.05 11.34 -7.68
N LEU A 203 -5.80 10.05 -7.93
CA LEU A 203 -4.66 9.32 -7.38
C LEU A 203 -3.32 9.86 -7.89
N PHE A 204 -3.32 10.49 -9.07
CA PHE A 204 -2.11 11.11 -9.65
C PHE A 204 -1.88 12.55 -9.18
N ALA A 205 -2.80 13.15 -8.44
CA ALA A 205 -2.64 14.50 -7.91
C ALA A 205 -1.31 14.73 -7.13
N PRO A 206 -0.81 13.80 -6.31
CA PRO A 206 0.46 13.96 -5.62
C PRO A 206 1.70 13.74 -6.53
N ALA A 207 1.56 13.25 -7.76
CA ALA A 207 2.69 12.86 -8.61
C ALA A 207 3.76 13.97 -8.80
N PRO A 208 3.42 15.24 -9.04
CA PRO A 208 4.42 16.29 -9.15
C PRO A 208 5.24 16.46 -7.87
N ARG A 209 4.60 16.32 -6.71
CA ARG A 209 5.26 16.41 -5.41
C ARG A 209 6.17 15.23 -5.14
N LEU A 210 5.77 14.02 -5.55
CA LEU A 210 6.53 12.78 -5.40
C LEU A 210 7.75 12.72 -6.34
N ALA A 211 7.78 13.55 -7.37
CA ALA A 211 8.90 13.69 -8.30
C ALA A 211 9.86 14.84 -7.93
N ASP A 212 9.46 15.73 -7.01
CA ASP A 212 10.25 16.91 -6.65
C ASP A 212 11.37 16.56 -5.66
N PRO A 213 12.67 16.68 -6.03
CA PRO A 213 13.79 16.41 -5.14
C PRO A 213 13.75 17.23 -3.84
N ALA A 214 13.27 18.48 -3.89
CA ALA A 214 13.18 19.34 -2.70
C ALA A 214 12.13 18.82 -1.71
N GLN A 215 11.05 18.19 -2.20
CA GLN A 215 10.07 17.54 -1.34
C GLN A 215 10.62 16.23 -0.77
N LEU A 216 11.24 15.41 -1.60
CA LEU A 216 11.81 14.13 -1.17
C LEU A 216 12.93 14.32 -0.13
N ALA A 217 13.72 15.37 -0.23
CA ALA A 217 14.76 15.73 0.76
C ALA A 217 14.22 16.03 2.17
N ARG A 218 12.89 16.14 2.36
CA ARG A 218 12.25 16.29 3.67
C ARG A 218 12.09 14.95 4.40
N ILE A 219 12.22 13.84 3.67
CA ILE A 219 12.21 12.51 4.26
C ILE A 219 13.48 12.35 5.09
N ARG A 220 13.36 11.88 6.34
CA ARG A 220 14.55 11.66 7.17
C ARG A 220 15.49 10.63 6.51
N SER A 221 16.78 10.91 6.52
CA SER A 221 17.77 10.12 5.80
C SER A 221 17.98 8.69 6.34
N ASP A 222 17.59 8.44 7.58
CA ASP A 222 17.69 7.15 8.26
C ASP A 222 16.37 6.35 8.25
N LEU A 223 15.37 6.72 7.43
CA LEU A 223 14.16 5.94 7.23
C LEU A 223 14.44 4.77 6.27
N PRO A 224 14.42 3.50 6.72
CA PRO A 224 14.54 2.38 5.80
C PRO A 224 13.31 2.29 4.89
N ILE A 225 13.53 2.06 3.60
CA ILE A 225 12.46 1.91 2.60
C ILE A 225 12.69 0.63 1.80
N LEU A 226 11.71 -0.27 1.80
CA LEU A 226 11.65 -1.42 0.90
C LEU A 226 10.59 -1.16 -0.18
N ILE A 227 10.98 -1.25 -1.44
CA ILE A 227 10.08 -1.21 -2.59
C ILE A 227 10.01 -2.62 -3.16
N ALA A 228 8.82 -3.23 -3.21
CA ALA A 228 8.68 -4.62 -3.62
C ALA A 228 7.49 -4.81 -4.58
N SER A 229 7.68 -5.52 -5.69
CA SER A 229 6.61 -5.88 -6.61
C SER A 229 6.98 -7.09 -7.46
N GLY A 230 6.03 -7.61 -8.23
CA GLY A 230 6.31 -8.55 -9.30
C GLY A 230 6.96 -7.82 -10.50
N ASP A 231 7.84 -8.52 -11.23
CA ASP A 231 8.39 -7.96 -12.48
C ASP A 231 7.38 -7.99 -13.64
N ALA A 232 6.29 -8.78 -13.49
CA ALA A 232 5.16 -8.77 -14.40
C ALA A 232 4.01 -7.84 -13.96
N ASP A 233 4.19 -7.05 -12.89
CA ASP A 233 3.23 -6.03 -12.47
C ASP A 233 3.18 -4.90 -13.51
N PRO A 234 2.00 -4.56 -14.08
CA PRO A 234 1.86 -3.45 -15.03
C PRO A 234 2.37 -2.10 -14.49
N LEU A 235 2.28 -1.88 -13.17
CA LEU A 235 2.74 -0.66 -12.53
C LEU A 235 4.27 -0.59 -12.42
N ALA A 236 4.93 -1.73 -12.45
CA ALA A 236 6.39 -1.83 -12.32
C ALA A 236 7.13 -1.56 -13.65
N ALA A 237 6.46 -1.72 -14.80
CA ALA A 237 7.08 -1.67 -16.13
C ALA A 237 8.35 -2.53 -16.21
N GLY A 238 8.23 -3.83 -15.83
CA GLY A 238 9.38 -4.74 -15.77
C GLY A 238 10.40 -4.39 -14.69
N GLY A 239 10.01 -3.60 -13.69
CA GLY A 239 10.86 -3.14 -12.59
C GLY A 239 11.50 -1.77 -12.80
N VAL A 240 11.47 -1.23 -14.03
CA VAL A 240 12.13 0.07 -14.36
C VAL A 240 11.60 1.20 -13.48
N LEU A 241 10.28 1.29 -13.27
CA LEU A 241 9.67 2.36 -12.48
C LEU A 241 9.96 2.22 -10.98
N LEU A 242 10.17 0.99 -10.48
CA LEU A 242 10.57 0.75 -9.10
C LEU A 242 12.03 1.19 -8.86
N GLU A 243 12.92 0.87 -9.78
CA GLU A 243 14.33 1.30 -9.69
C GLU A 243 14.44 2.83 -9.77
N GLN A 244 13.65 3.47 -10.63
CA GLN A 244 13.58 4.94 -10.70
C GLN A 244 13.10 5.54 -9.36
N LEU A 245 12.05 4.96 -8.76
CA LEU A 245 11.55 5.38 -7.45
C LEU A 245 12.61 5.19 -6.36
N GLY A 246 13.27 4.03 -6.33
CA GLY A 246 14.35 3.75 -5.38
C GLY A 246 15.53 4.70 -5.53
N GLN A 247 15.92 5.01 -6.78
CA GLN A 247 17.00 5.95 -7.06
C GLN A 247 16.66 7.36 -6.56
N ARG A 248 15.43 7.83 -6.75
CA ARG A 248 14.99 9.14 -6.24
C ARG A 248 15.14 9.27 -4.72
N TYR A 249 14.79 8.23 -3.96
CA TYR A 249 14.97 8.23 -2.52
C TYR A 249 16.45 8.26 -2.12
N ARG A 250 17.30 7.48 -2.82
CA ARG A 250 18.74 7.52 -2.59
C ARG A 250 19.34 8.90 -2.91
N ASP A 251 18.93 9.51 -4.03
CA ASP A 251 19.34 10.86 -4.43
C ASP A 251 18.88 11.94 -3.45
N ALA A 252 17.74 11.71 -2.79
CA ALA A 252 17.20 12.55 -1.72
C ALA A 252 17.94 12.36 -0.37
N GLY A 253 18.90 11.43 -0.30
CA GLY A 253 19.73 11.19 0.89
C GLY A 253 19.22 10.09 1.82
N VAL A 254 18.21 9.29 1.42
CA VAL A 254 17.76 8.13 2.21
C VAL A 254 18.83 7.03 2.11
N ALA A 255 19.39 6.65 3.27
CA ALA A 255 20.57 5.77 3.31
C ALA A 255 20.26 4.29 3.04
N ASP A 256 19.06 3.83 3.44
CA ASP A 256 18.64 2.44 3.33
C ASP A 256 17.41 2.31 2.43
N VAL A 257 17.66 2.06 1.13
CA VAL A 257 16.61 1.86 0.11
C VAL A 257 16.88 0.56 -0.63
N ALA A 258 16.02 -0.42 -0.42
CA ALA A 258 16.04 -1.69 -1.13
C ALA A 258 14.92 -1.76 -2.18
N VAL A 259 15.24 -2.31 -3.35
CA VAL A 259 14.25 -2.66 -4.38
C VAL A 259 14.28 -4.17 -4.57
N LYS A 260 13.12 -4.82 -4.46
CA LYS A 260 13.00 -6.26 -4.64
C LYS A 260 11.93 -6.58 -5.68
N LEU A 261 12.33 -7.29 -6.72
CA LEU A 261 11.43 -7.81 -7.75
C LEU A 261 11.29 -9.32 -7.57
N TYR A 262 10.04 -9.80 -7.66
CA TYR A 262 9.72 -11.22 -7.64
C TYR A 262 9.47 -11.70 -9.08
N PRO A 263 10.27 -12.67 -9.56
CA PRO A 263 10.19 -13.12 -10.95
C PRO A 263 8.80 -13.66 -11.32
N ALA A 264 8.28 -13.20 -12.46
CA ALA A 264 6.98 -13.50 -13.03
C ALA A 264 5.78 -13.19 -12.11
N ALA A 265 5.98 -12.70 -10.89
CA ALA A 265 4.90 -12.27 -10.01
C ALA A 265 4.21 -11.01 -10.58
N ARG A 266 2.92 -10.91 -10.31
CA ARG A 266 2.05 -9.82 -10.75
C ARG A 266 1.90 -8.80 -9.63
N HIS A 267 0.82 -8.04 -9.62
CA HIS A 267 0.64 -6.86 -8.77
C HIS A 267 0.51 -7.17 -7.27
N GLU A 268 -0.35 -8.12 -6.90
CA GLU A 268 -0.62 -8.47 -5.51
C GLU A 268 0.36 -9.53 -4.99
N ILE A 269 1.60 -9.15 -4.72
CA ILE A 269 2.67 -10.10 -4.33
C ILE A 269 2.35 -10.92 -3.07
N LEU A 270 1.49 -10.42 -2.16
CA LEU A 270 1.01 -11.15 -0.97
C LEU A 270 -0.06 -12.21 -1.30
N ASN A 271 -0.62 -12.19 -2.51
CA ASN A 271 -1.63 -13.12 -3.02
C ASN A 271 -1.10 -13.94 -4.20
N GLU A 272 0.20 -13.90 -4.45
CA GLU A 272 0.86 -14.62 -5.52
C GLU A 272 1.09 -16.11 -5.20
N THR A 273 1.44 -16.90 -6.21
CA THR A 273 1.78 -18.32 -6.02
C THR A 273 2.99 -18.54 -5.11
N ASN A 274 3.88 -17.57 -5.02
CA ASN A 274 5.03 -17.54 -4.10
C ASN A 274 4.84 -16.62 -2.88
N ARG A 275 3.60 -16.37 -2.46
CA ARG A 275 3.25 -15.50 -1.32
C ARG A 275 3.94 -15.82 -0.01
N ASP A 276 4.27 -17.09 0.22
CA ASP A 276 4.97 -17.49 1.45
C ASP A 276 6.42 -16.99 1.47
N GLU A 277 7.12 -17.04 0.31
CA GLU A 277 8.41 -16.40 0.13
C GLU A 277 8.32 -14.89 0.36
N VAL A 278 7.36 -14.22 -0.30
CA VAL A 278 7.16 -12.77 -0.16
C VAL A 278 6.89 -12.38 1.30
N THR A 279 6.00 -13.11 1.97
CA THR A 279 5.65 -12.87 3.38
C THR A 279 6.87 -13.08 4.29
N GLY A 280 7.66 -14.14 4.03
CA GLY A 280 8.91 -14.42 4.75
C GLY A 280 9.94 -13.30 4.59
N ASP A 281 10.13 -12.80 3.38
CA ASP A 281 11.04 -11.70 3.09
C ASP A 281 10.63 -10.40 3.77
N VAL A 282 9.33 -10.07 3.72
CA VAL A 282 8.78 -8.89 4.41
C VAL A 282 8.97 -9.02 5.92
N ALA A 283 8.66 -10.18 6.50
CA ALA A 283 8.85 -10.41 7.94
C ALA A 283 10.33 -10.32 8.35
N ALA A 284 11.23 -10.84 7.53
CA ALA A 284 12.67 -10.77 7.75
C ALA A 284 13.17 -9.32 7.68
N TRP A 285 12.72 -8.55 6.67
CA TRP A 285 13.05 -7.13 6.54
C TRP A 285 12.55 -6.33 7.74
N LEU A 286 11.29 -6.52 8.16
CA LEU A 286 10.72 -5.86 9.32
C LEU A 286 11.55 -6.16 10.58
N ARG A 287 11.92 -7.43 10.83
CA ARG A 287 12.73 -7.83 11.98
C ARG A 287 14.11 -7.18 12.00
N ALA A 288 14.77 -7.09 10.82
CA ALA A 288 16.08 -6.45 10.69
C ALA A 288 16.06 -4.96 11.07
N HIS A 289 14.88 -4.32 10.99
CA HIS A 289 14.72 -2.89 11.25
C HIS A 289 13.99 -2.58 12.58
N THR A 290 13.78 -3.59 13.44
CA THR A 290 13.21 -3.33 14.78
C THR A 290 14.18 -2.62 15.73
N GLY A 291 15.49 -2.69 15.47
CA GLY A 291 16.52 -2.25 16.41
C GLY A 291 16.61 -3.09 17.69
N LEU A 292 15.89 -4.21 17.72
CA LEU A 292 15.96 -5.20 18.80
C LEU A 292 17.04 -6.23 18.44
N ALA A 293 18.11 -6.28 19.24
CA ALA A 293 19.20 -7.25 19.08
C ALA A 293 18.76 -8.65 19.49
#